data_6b7c40ae3d1697e30820b70a31a74c37
#
_entry.id   6b7c40ae3d1697e30820b70a31a74c37
#
_cell.length_a   1.000
_cell.length_b   1.000
_cell.length_c   1.000
_cell.angle_alpha   90.00
_cell.angle_beta   90.00
_cell.angle_gamma   90.00
#
_symmetry.space_group_name_H-M   'P 1'
#
loop_
_entity.id
_entity.type
_entity.pdbx_description
1 polymer ?
#
loop_
_entity_poly.entity_id
_entity_poly.type
_entity_poly.pdbx_seq_one_letter_code
_entity_poly.pdbx_strand_id
1 'polypeptide(L)'
;MNFLAANQGNGKKVGWFEKDTTPQLLENHKDALTDMIDRDKNHASVIAWSILNEPQCTSEGTEAYFKTLFDLAHELDPQKRPRTYAIVMMSLPHNSKGQQFADFISLNRYYGWYVMGGMGIVDAEAAFRKEMDGWAKVLNGRPMIFTEYGADTMPTEHKLPSVMWSQEYQNEYLDMNHNVFDSYDFVQGELVWNFADFQTTEGIMRVNGNKKGIFTRQRQPKDAAFHFRARWTSLPLDYKGNK
;
A
#
# COMPACT_ATOMS: atom_id res chain seq x y z
N MET A 1 11.37 -4.94 -2.44
CA MET A 1 11.98 -6.09 -1.72
C MET A 1 10.86 -6.79 -0.95
N ASN A 2 10.59 -8.05 -1.20
CA ASN A 2 9.39 -8.69 -0.70
C ASN A 2 9.61 -9.18 0.74
N PHE A 3 8.87 -8.65 1.72
CA PHE A 3 8.91 -9.02 3.14
C PHE A 3 8.76 -10.55 3.39
N LEU A 4 8.01 -11.25 2.55
CA LEU A 4 7.80 -12.70 2.67
C LEU A 4 9.02 -13.54 2.26
N ALA A 5 9.95 -13.00 1.49
CA ALA A 5 11.14 -13.74 1.06
C ALA A 5 12.21 -13.86 2.16
N ALA A 6 12.22 -12.98 3.13
CA ALA A 6 13.21 -12.97 4.21
C ALA A 6 13.02 -14.07 5.28
N ASN A 7 11.86 -14.75 5.30
CA ASN A 7 11.53 -15.76 6.32
C ASN A 7 11.69 -17.23 5.86
N GLN A 8 12.23 -17.50 4.66
CA GLN A 8 12.30 -18.85 4.12
C GLN A 8 13.68 -19.55 4.19
N GLY A 9 14.58 -19.07 5.00
CA GLY A 9 15.91 -19.69 5.18
C GLY A 9 16.13 -20.24 6.59
N ASN A 10 16.13 -21.55 6.75
CA ASN A 10 16.73 -22.32 7.84
C ASN A 10 16.51 -21.87 9.30
N GLY A 11 15.33 -21.36 9.65
CA GLY A 11 14.98 -21.10 11.05
C GLY A 11 15.72 -19.95 11.73
N LYS A 12 16.62 -19.26 11.07
CA LYS A 12 17.19 -18.00 11.54
C LYS A 12 16.30 -16.85 11.10
N LYS A 13 15.81 -16.05 12.05
CA LYS A 13 15.21 -14.75 11.78
C LYS A 13 16.30 -13.86 11.19
N VAL A 14 16.36 -13.72 9.89
CA VAL A 14 17.22 -12.74 9.23
C VAL A 14 16.55 -11.37 9.46
N GLY A 15 17.08 -10.58 10.36
CA GLY A 15 16.67 -9.19 10.53
C GLY A 15 17.18 -8.36 9.35
N TRP A 16 16.34 -7.44 8.83
CA TRP A 16 16.75 -6.51 7.76
C TRP A 16 17.88 -5.57 8.20
N PHE A 17 18.04 -5.37 9.51
CA PHE A 17 19.03 -4.50 10.13
C PHE A 17 20.08 -5.34 10.86
N GLU A 18 20.82 -6.17 10.13
CA GLU A 18 21.95 -6.91 10.66
C GLU A 18 23.24 -6.12 10.51
N LYS A 19 24.11 -6.24 11.53
CA LYS A 19 25.35 -5.47 11.61
C LYS A 19 26.22 -5.54 10.36
N ASP A 20 26.23 -6.70 9.69
CA ASP A 20 27.13 -6.94 8.56
C ASP A 20 26.49 -6.67 7.20
N THR A 21 25.16 -6.64 7.10
CA THR A 21 24.44 -6.46 5.83
C THR A 21 23.80 -5.10 5.66
N THR A 22 23.40 -4.46 6.77
CA THR A 22 22.71 -3.16 6.73
C THR A 22 23.54 -2.05 6.10
N PRO A 23 24.86 -1.90 6.36
CA PRO A 23 25.65 -0.86 5.73
C PRO A 23 25.69 -0.98 4.21
N GLN A 24 25.92 -2.18 3.68
CA GLN A 24 25.94 -2.43 2.25
C GLN A 24 24.57 -2.23 1.60
N LEU A 25 23.52 -2.66 2.27
CA LEU A 25 22.14 -2.45 1.83
C LEU A 25 21.81 -0.95 1.77
N LEU A 26 22.24 -0.17 2.74
CA LEU A 26 22.02 1.27 2.78
C LEU A 26 22.73 1.98 1.61
N GLU A 27 24.00 1.64 1.34
CA GLU A 27 24.72 2.25 0.21
C GLU A 27 24.06 1.90 -1.14
N ASN A 28 23.72 0.64 -1.36
CA ASN A 28 22.99 0.24 -2.58
C ASN A 28 21.64 0.95 -2.71
N HIS A 29 20.96 1.23 -1.59
CA HIS A 29 19.70 1.94 -1.62
C HIS A 29 19.89 3.44 -1.92
N LYS A 30 20.93 4.05 -1.39
CA LYS A 30 21.29 5.44 -1.72
C LYS A 30 21.58 5.59 -3.22
N ASP A 31 22.35 4.66 -3.79
CA ASP A 31 22.66 4.66 -5.22
C ASP A 31 21.38 4.56 -6.07
N ALA A 32 20.52 3.58 -5.76
CA ALA A 32 19.25 3.39 -6.46
C ALA A 32 18.30 4.60 -6.34
N LEU A 33 18.26 5.23 -5.17
CA LEU A 33 17.47 6.44 -4.93
C LEU A 33 18.02 7.64 -5.71
N THR A 34 19.34 7.78 -5.76
CA THR A 34 20.04 8.83 -6.52
C THR A 34 19.74 8.67 -8.00
N ASP A 35 19.92 7.48 -8.55
CA ASP A 35 19.65 7.19 -9.97
C ASP A 35 18.17 7.46 -10.33
N MET A 36 17.24 7.09 -9.47
CA MET A 36 15.82 7.33 -9.68
C MET A 36 15.52 8.84 -9.73
N ILE A 37 15.99 9.57 -8.75
CA ILE A 37 15.71 11.02 -8.67
C ILE A 37 16.40 11.76 -9.80
N ASP A 38 17.64 11.46 -10.10
CA ASP A 38 18.39 12.10 -11.18
C ASP A 38 17.75 11.87 -12.55
N ARG A 39 17.24 10.68 -12.79
CA ARG A 39 16.53 10.35 -14.02
C ARG A 39 15.19 11.07 -14.14
N ASP A 40 14.42 11.15 -13.05
CA ASP A 40 12.99 11.48 -13.11
C ASP A 40 12.65 12.88 -12.57
N LYS A 41 13.59 13.61 -11.92
CA LYS A 41 13.34 14.92 -11.29
C LYS A 41 12.83 16.01 -12.25
N ASN A 42 13.09 15.88 -13.55
CA ASN A 42 12.67 16.85 -14.56
C ASN A 42 11.32 16.52 -15.21
N HIS A 43 10.67 15.41 -14.83
CA HIS A 43 9.35 15.07 -15.32
C HIS A 43 8.27 15.80 -14.53
N ALA A 44 7.46 16.62 -15.21
CA ALA A 44 6.37 17.40 -14.60
C ALA A 44 5.27 16.54 -13.96
N SER A 45 5.13 15.29 -14.41
CA SER A 45 4.18 14.32 -13.86
C SER A 45 4.59 13.69 -12.52
N VAL A 46 5.86 13.83 -12.14
CA VAL A 46 6.34 13.37 -10.84
C VAL A 46 5.98 14.42 -9.79
N ILE A 47 5.07 14.08 -8.89
CA ILE A 47 4.57 14.99 -7.85
C ILE A 47 5.09 14.67 -6.44
N ALA A 48 5.58 13.46 -6.23
CA ALA A 48 6.10 12.99 -4.94
C ALA A 48 7.05 11.80 -5.14
N TRP A 49 7.83 11.48 -4.11
CA TRP A 49 8.75 10.34 -4.09
C TRP A 49 8.30 9.31 -3.06
N SER A 50 8.03 8.07 -3.50
CA SER A 50 7.86 6.93 -2.60
C SER A 50 9.16 6.13 -2.58
N ILE A 51 9.91 6.24 -1.50
CA ILE A 51 11.30 5.76 -1.44
C ILE A 51 11.46 4.31 -1.00
N LEU A 52 10.41 3.71 -0.46
CA LEU A 52 10.38 2.32 0.03
C LEU A 52 8.98 1.71 -0.19
N ASN A 53 8.93 0.40 -0.42
CA ASN A 53 7.69 -0.35 -0.39
C ASN A 53 7.76 -1.46 0.66
N GLU A 54 6.82 -1.45 1.59
CA GLU A 54 6.66 -2.46 2.64
C GLU A 54 7.94 -2.85 3.38
N PRO A 55 8.78 -1.86 3.79
CA PRO A 55 9.98 -2.16 4.53
C PRO A 55 9.64 -2.64 5.94
N GLN A 56 10.64 -3.21 6.62
CA GLN A 56 10.52 -3.57 8.03
C GLN A 56 10.53 -2.32 8.92
N CYS A 57 9.35 -1.71 9.11
CA CYS A 57 9.18 -0.42 9.79
C CYS A 57 9.14 -0.51 11.33
N THR A 58 9.19 -1.72 11.91
CA THR A 58 8.99 -1.91 13.35
C THR A 58 10.27 -2.26 14.10
N SER A 59 11.38 -2.50 13.38
CA SER A 59 12.66 -2.92 13.96
C SER A 59 13.47 -1.78 14.52
N GLU A 60 14.40 -2.11 15.42
CA GLU A 60 15.49 -1.22 15.80
C GLU A 60 16.36 -0.90 14.56
N GLY A 61 16.91 0.32 14.51
CA GLY A 61 17.69 0.78 13.35
C GLY A 61 16.85 1.38 12.20
N THR A 62 15.55 1.13 12.14
CA THR A 62 14.64 1.71 11.12
C THR A 62 14.77 3.22 11.05
N GLU A 63 14.74 3.91 12.19
CA GLU A 63 14.75 5.38 12.23
C GLU A 63 16.01 5.96 11.59
N ALA A 64 17.19 5.44 11.94
CA ALA A 64 18.46 5.93 11.40
C ALA A 64 18.56 5.65 9.89
N TYR A 65 18.13 4.47 9.46
CA TYR A 65 18.11 4.08 8.06
C TYR A 65 17.18 4.96 7.24
N PHE A 66 15.94 5.16 7.68
CA PHE A 66 14.96 5.95 6.98
C PHE A 66 15.34 7.43 6.96
N LYS A 67 15.78 7.97 8.11
CA LYS A 67 16.23 9.36 8.16
C LYS A 67 17.26 9.64 7.07
N THR A 68 18.27 8.76 6.93
CA THR A 68 19.31 8.91 5.91
C THR A 68 18.73 8.97 4.49
N LEU A 69 17.79 8.10 4.16
CA LEU A 69 17.19 8.07 2.81
C LEU A 69 16.25 9.24 2.56
N PHE A 70 15.47 9.65 3.57
CA PHE A 70 14.58 10.80 3.45
C PHE A 70 15.36 12.11 3.30
N ASP A 71 16.46 12.27 4.05
CA ASP A 71 17.34 13.42 3.93
C ASP A 71 17.97 13.46 2.54
N LEU A 72 18.53 12.33 2.07
CA LEU A 72 19.12 12.22 0.74
C LEU A 72 18.11 12.56 -0.36
N ALA A 73 16.90 12.01 -0.31
CA ALA A 73 15.86 12.34 -1.30
C ALA A 73 15.52 13.84 -1.30
N HIS A 74 15.52 14.46 -0.14
CA HIS A 74 15.31 15.91 -0.04
C HIS A 74 16.46 16.71 -0.64
N GLU A 75 17.69 16.29 -0.45
CA GLU A 75 18.88 16.95 -1.00
C GLU A 75 18.94 16.86 -2.52
N LEU A 76 18.65 15.68 -3.07
CA LEU A 76 18.75 15.37 -4.49
C LEU A 76 17.64 16.03 -5.35
N ASP A 77 16.46 16.25 -4.80
CA ASP A 77 15.37 16.88 -5.57
C ASP A 77 15.39 18.41 -5.43
N PRO A 78 15.75 19.15 -6.50
CA PRO A 78 15.78 20.61 -6.43
C PRO A 78 14.40 21.24 -6.20
N GLN A 79 13.31 20.54 -6.53
CA GLN A 79 11.94 20.98 -6.30
C GLN A 79 11.43 20.69 -4.89
N LYS A 80 12.18 19.89 -4.11
CA LYS A 80 11.80 19.51 -2.74
C LYS A 80 10.40 18.88 -2.64
N ARG A 81 10.05 18.04 -3.60
CA ARG A 81 8.76 17.34 -3.64
C ARG A 81 8.51 16.52 -2.38
N PRO A 82 7.26 16.33 -1.99
CA PRO A 82 6.90 15.51 -0.85
C PRO A 82 7.43 14.07 -0.98
N ARG A 83 7.81 13.49 0.15
CA ARG A 83 8.38 12.14 0.25
C ARG A 83 7.52 11.27 1.14
N THR A 84 7.41 10.01 0.77
CA THR A 84 6.67 9.00 1.52
C THR A 84 7.32 7.62 1.37
N TYR A 85 6.73 6.63 1.96
CA TYR A 85 6.96 5.21 1.69
C TYR A 85 5.68 4.41 1.96
N ALA A 86 5.47 3.32 1.24
CA ALA A 86 4.32 2.47 1.44
C ALA A 86 4.50 1.62 2.71
N ILE A 87 3.67 1.87 3.72
CA ILE A 87 3.74 1.23 5.04
C ILE A 87 3.04 -0.12 5.00
N VAL A 88 3.80 -1.18 5.31
CA VAL A 88 3.28 -2.56 5.37
C VAL A 88 2.16 -2.71 6.41
N MET A 89 1.20 -3.61 6.15
CA MET A 89 0.02 -3.81 6.99
C MET A 89 0.32 -4.21 8.45
N MET A 90 1.50 -4.78 8.74
CA MET A 90 1.91 -5.13 10.11
C MET A 90 2.47 -3.94 10.91
N SER A 91 2.69 -2.81 10.25
CA SER A 91 3.17 -1.57 10.86
C SER A 91 1.98 -0.66 11.17
N LEU A 92 1.62 -0.63 12.44
CA LEU A 92 0.46 0.10 12.97
C LEU A 92 0.88 1.46 13.56
N PRO A 93 -0.05 2.36 13.87
CA PRO A 93 0.27 3.71 14.39
C PRO A 93 1.19 3.72 15.60
N HIS A 94 1.07 2.71 16.47
CA HIS A 94 1.82 2.63 17.73
C HIS A 94 3.21 2.00 17.60
N ASN A 95 3.52 1.30 16.51
CA ASN A 95 4.77 0.56 16.34
C ASN A 95 5.57 0.93 15.08
N SER A 96 5.05 1.80 14.24
CA SER A 96 5.73 2.30 13.04
C SER A 96 6.86 3.26 13.42
N LYS A 97 8.08 2.95 13.02
CA LYS A 97 9.29 3.70 13.41
C LYS A 97 9.87 4.59 12.29
N GLY A 98 9.23 4.76 11.19
CA GLY A 98 9.73 5.58 10.07
C GLY A 98 8.77 6.67 9.61
N GLN A 99 7.54 6.58 10.07
CA GLN A 99 6.44 7.44 9.59
C GLN A 99 6.64 8.93 9.91
N GLN A 100 7.45 9.25 10.92
CA GLN A 100 7.73 10.64 11.30
C GLN A 100 8.55 11.41 10.25
N PHE A 101 9.27 10.71 9.37
CA PHE A 101 10.08 11.32 8.30
C PHE A 101 9.28 11.56 7.01
N ALA A 102 8.11 10.93 6.87
CA ALA A 102 7.28 11.07 5.69
C ALA A 102 6.49 12.40 5.71
N ASP A 103 6.43 13.08 4.57
CA ASP A 103 5.67 14.31 4.41
C ASP A 103 4.15 14.04 4.34
N PHE A 104 3.78 12.85 3.90
CA PHE A 104 2.42 12.31 3.96
C PHE A 104 2.47 10.79 4.22
N ILE A 105 1.41 10.23 4.78
CA ILE A 105 1.35 8.81 5.12
C ILE A 105 0.79 8.00 3.97
N SER A 106 1.46 6.89 3.63
CA SER A 106 1.02 5.96 2.58
C SER A 106 0.87 4.57 3.17
N LEU A 107 -0.32 3.99 3.04
CA LEU A 107 -0.66 2.70 3.64
C LEU A 107 -0.99 1.64 2.59
N ASN A 108 -0.42 0.44 2.77
CA ASN A 108 -0.88 -0.79 2.12
C ASN A 108 -1.78 -1.53 3.10
N ARG A 109 -3.09 -1.65 2.81
CA ARG A 109 -4.05 -2.26 3.74
C ARG A 109 -4.98 -3.23 3.05
N TYR A 110 -5.18 -4.38 3.73
CA TYR A 110 -5.91 -5.52 3.17
C TYR A 110 -6.88 -6.12 4.19
N TYR A 111 -7.60 -5.28 4.94
CA TYR A 111 -8.69 -5.71 5.81
C TYR A 111 -9.81 -6.34 4.99
N GLY A 112 -10.26 -7.54 5.38
CA GLY A 112 -11.19 -8.32 4.58
C GLY A 112 -10.52 -9.23 3.54
N TRP A 113 -9.17 -9.18 3.42
CA TRP A 113 -8.42 -10.09 2.55
C TRP A 113 -7.31 -10.81 3.31
N TYR A 114 -6.12 -10.22 3.48
CA TYR A 114 -5.02 -10.83 4.25
C TYR A 114 -5.25 -10.75 5.76
N VAL A 115 -5.94 -9.71 6.20
CA VAL A 115 -6.36 -9.55 7.60
C VAL A 115 -7.87 -9.76 7.64
N MET A 116 -8.33 -10.68 8.50
CA MET A 116 -9.74 -11.02 8.67
C MET A 116 -10.45 -11.50 7.39
N GLY A 117 -9.70 -12.01 6.40
CA GLY A 117 -10.29 -12.67 5.23
C GLY A 117 -11.09 -13.91 5.66
N GLY A 118 -12.30 -14.07 5.09
CA GLY A 118 -13.23 -15.14 5.48
C GLY A 118 -14.03 -14.88 6.76
N MET A 119 -13.75 -13.79 7.47
CA MET A 119 -14.64 -13.21 8.49
C MET A 119 -15.62 -12.25 7.81
N GLY A 120 -16.67 -11.84 8.49
CA GLY A 120 -17.63 -10.90 7.91
C GLY A 120 -16.96 -9.56 7.48
N ILE A 121 -17.38 -9.00 6.35
CA ILE A 121 -16.89 -7.68 5.88
C ILE A 121 -17.13 -6.60 6.93
N VAL A 122 -18.23 -6.65 7.68
CA VAL A 122 -18.55 -5.71 8.75
C VAL A 122 -17.51 -5.74 9.88
N ASP A 123 -17.04 -6.94 10.26
CA ASP A 123 -16.00 -7.09 11.28
C ASP A 123 -14.64 -6.56 10.79
N ALA A 124 -14.32 -6.81 9.53
CA ALA A 124 -13.13 -6.29 8.89
C ALA A 124 -13.16 -4.74 8.82
N GLU A 125 -14.30 -4.15 8.49
CA GLU A 125 -14.51 -2.71 8.51
C GLU A 125 -14.30 -2.12 9.89
N ALA A 126 -14.90 -2.71 10.92
CA ALA A 126 -14.76 -2.24 12.31
C ALA A 126 -13.28 -2.26 12.77
N ALA A 127 -12.54 -3.31 12.43
CA ALA A 127 -11.12 -3.40 12.73
C ALA A 127 -10.30 -2.36 11.96
N PHE A 128 -10.64 -2.11 10.70
CA PHE A 128 -9.98 -1.11 9.87
C PHE A 128 -10.22 0.31 10.42
N ARG A 129 -11.45 0.66 10.75
CA ARG A 129 -11.79 1.95 11.37
C ARG A 129 -11.03 2.17 12.68
N LYS A 130 -10.89 1.13 13.50
CA LYS A 130 -10.09 1.21 14.73
C LYS A 130 -8.61 1.56 14.45
N GLU A 131 -8.02 1.01 13.39
CA GLU A 131 -6.66 1.40 12.97
C GLU A 131 -6.63 2.85 12.51
N MET A 132 -7.61 3.29 11.70
CA MET A 132 -7.70 4.66 11.19
C MET A 132 -7.81 5.69 12.32
N ASP A 133 -8.60 5.39 13.35
CA ASP A 133 -8.68 6.21 14.58
C ASP A 133 -7.33 6.30 15.32
N GLY A 134 -6.54 5.25 15.21
CA GLY A 134 -5.16 5.24 15.73
C GLY A 134 -4.24 6.16 14.91
N TRP A 135 -4.31 6.09 13.58
CA TRP A 135 -3.55 6.98 12.69
C TRP A 135 -3.93 8.45 12.87
N ALA A 136 -5.20 8.76 13.03
CA ALA A 136 -5.68 10.12 13.27
C ALA A 136 -4.94 10.81 14.42
N LYS A 137 -4.53 10.05 15.43
CA LYS A 137 -3.82 10.57 16.63
C LYS A 137 -2.35 10.91 16.38
N VAL A 138 -1.74 10.35 15.33
CA VAL A 138 -0.29 10.49 15.07
C VAL A 138 0.04 11.19 13.75
N LEU A 139 -0.97 11.54 12.97
CA LEU A 139 -0.79 12.21 11.67
C LEU A 139 -0.19 13.62 11.79
N ASN A 140 -0.48 14.33 12.88
CA ASN A 140 -0.02 15.71 13.06
C ASN A 140 -0.37 16.63 11.87
N GLY A 141 -1.59 16.50 11.33
CA GLY A 141 -2.07 17.28 10.19
C GLY A 141 -1.57 16.83 8.81
N ARG A 142 -0.79 15.76 8.74
CA ARG A 142 -0.33 15.22 7.45
C ARG A 142 -1.47 14.49 6.73
N PRO A 143 -1.58 14.62 5.40
CA PRO A 143 -2.52 13.82 4.62
C PRO A 143 -2.10 12.35 4.55
N MET A 144 -3.04 11.50 4.18
CA MET A 144 -2.85 10.07 3.98
C MET A 144 -3.34 9.65 2.60
N ILE A 145 -2.66 8.69 1.99
CA ILE A 145 -3.13 7.95 0.82
C ILE A 145 -3.05 6.45 1.06
N PHE A 146 -3.92 5.70 0.41
CA PHE A 146 -3.77 4.25 0.32
C PHE A 146 -3.02 3.91 -0.96
N THR A 147 -1.86 3.28 -0.82
CA THR A 147 -1.00 2.88 -1.94
C THR A 147 -1.29 1.48 -2.42
N GLU A 148 -1.91 0.65 -1.57
CA GLU A 148 -2.43 -0.66 -1.98
C GLU A 148 -3.64 -1.06 -1.13
N TYR A 149 -4.68 -1.54 -1.81
CA TYR A 149 -5.80 -2.30 -1.29
C TYR A 149 -6.41 -3.14 -2.43
N GLY A 150 -6.93 -4.33 -2.15
CA GLY A 150 -7.49 -5.19 -3.19
C GLY A 150 -7.69 -6.63 -2.73
N ALA A 151 -8.63 -7.34 -3.37
CA ALA A 151 -8.93 -8.74 -3.14
C ALA A 151 -8.73 -9.55 -4.43
N ASP A 152 -8.09 -10.72 -4.33
CA ASP A 152 -7.95 -11.62 -5.48
C ASP A 152 -9.32 -12.14 -5.91
N THR A 153 -9.55 -12.23 -7.23
CA THR A 153 -10.87 -12.51 -7.82
C THR A 153 -10.72 -13.27 -9.13
N MET A 154 -11.37 -14.40 -9.24
CA MET A 154 -11.43 -15.16 -10.48
C MET A 154 -12.47 -14.54 -11.41
N PRO A 155 -12.11 -14.22 -12.67
CA PRO A 155 -13.01 -13.50 -13.59
C PRO A 155 -14.27 -14.28 -13.98
N THR A 156 -14.29 -15.59 -13.73
CA THR A 156 -15.43 -16.46 -14.03
C THR A 156 -16.23 -16.87 -12.79
N GLU A 157 -15.80 -16.43 -11.60
CA GLU A 157 -16.47 -16.82 -10.35
C GLU A 157 -17.49 -15.76 -9.93
N HIS A 158 -18.77 -16.15 -10.01
CA HIS A 158 -19.90 -15.40 -9.52
C HIS A 158 -20.64 -16.18 -8.43
N LYS A 159 -20.90 -15.55 -7.28
CA LYS A 159 -21.55 -16.21 -6.16
C LYS A 159 -22.37 -15.28 -5.29
N LEU A 160 -23.61 -15.68 -5.01
CA LEU A 160 -24.51 -15.02 -4.05
C LEU A 160 -25.05 -16.04 -3.03
N PRO A 161 -24.91 -15.79 -1.72
CA PRO A 161 -24.12 -14.70 -1.11
C PRO A 161 -22.67 -14.73 -1.55
N SER A 162 -22.01 -13.57 -1.53
CA SER A 162 -20.62 -13.41 -1.94
C SER A 162 -19.67 -14.33 -1.14
N VAL A 163 -18.63 -14.83 -1.80
CA VAL A 163 -17.54 -15.57 -1.15
C VAL A 163 -16.20 -15.05 -1.64
N MET A 164 -15.15 -15.19 -0.85
CA MET A 164 -13.80 -14.84 -1.28
C MET A 164 -13.50 -15.44 -2.65
N TRP A 165 -12.79 -14.71 -3.50
CA TRP A 165 -12.48 -15.01 -4.90
C TRP A 165 -13.62 -14.77 -5.91
N SER A 166 -14.86 -14.54 -5.50
CA SER A 166 -15.95 -14.14 -6.41
C SER A 166 -15.86 -12.64 -6.76
N GLN A 167 -16.46 -12.26 -7.89
CA GLN A 167 -16.50 -10.86 -8.32
C GLN A 167 -17.36 -10.00 -7.38
N GLU A 168 -18.44 -10.57 -6.85
CA GLU A 168 -19.30 -9.93 -5.85
C GLU A 168 -18.50 -9.60 -4.58
N TYR A 169 -17.67 -10.55 -4.11
CA TYR A 169 -16.82 -10.31 -2.94
C TYR A 169 -15.79 -9.19 -3.18
N GLN A 170 -15.20 -9.15 -4.38
CA GLN A 170 -14.28 -8.07 -4.73
C GLN A 170 -14.97 -6.71 -4.66
N ASN A 171 -16.19 -6.59 -5.17
CA ASN A 171 -16.96 -5.35 -5.12
C ASN A 171 -17.35 -4.98 -3.68
N GLU A 172 -17.85 -5.92 -2.87
CA GLU A 172 -18.15 -5.67 -1.44
C GLU A 172 -16.90 -5.24 -0.65
N TYR A 173 -15.77 -5.87 -0.94
CA TYR A 173 -14.48 -5.50 -0.36
C TYR A 173 -14.08 -4.06 -0.74
N LEU A 174 -14.26 -3.69 -2.01
CA LEU A 174 -13.96 -2.34 -2.50
C LEU A 174 -14.90 -1.32 -1.86
N ASP A 175 -16.20 -1.58 -1.79
CA ASP A 175 -17.17 -0.71 -1.14
C ASP A 175 -16.82 -0.46 0.33
N MET A 176 -16.47 -1.52 1.06
CA MET A 176 -16.04 -1.38 2.45
C MET A 176 -14.82 -0.47 2.59
N ASN A 177 -13.79 -0.67 1.73
CA ASN A 177 -12.60 0.19 1.77
C ASN A 177 -12.95 1.64 1.43
N HIS A 178 -13.73 1.88 0.37
CA HIS A 178 -14.16 3.22 -0.04
C HIS A 178 -14.98 3.91 1.05
N ASN A 179 -15.88 3.20 1.73
CA ASN A 179 -16.63 3.74 2.86
C ASN A 179 -15.73 4.16 4.03
N VAL A 180 -14.67 3.39 4.28
CA VAL A 180 -13.68 3.77 5.29
C VAL A 180 -12.90 4.99 4.83
N PHE A 181 -12.39 5.02 3.60
CA PHE A 181 -11.61 6.16 3.08
C PHE A 181 -12.41 7.45 3.11
N ASP A 182 -13.64 7.41 2.63
CA ASP A 182 -14.54 8.57 2.56
C ASP A 182 -14.97 9.10 3.94
N SER A 183 -14.78 8.32 5.00
CA SER A 183 -15.13 8.71 6.38
C SER A 183 -14.04 9.53 7.09
N TYR A 184 -12.86 9.71 6.49
CA TYR A 184 -11.74 10.39 7.13
C TYR A 184 -11.19 11.50 6.24
N ASP A 185 -11.36 12.75 6.63
CA ASP A 185 -10.93 13.94 5.86
C ASP A 185 -9.43 13.98 5.54
N PHE A 186 -8.62 13.30 6.33
CA PHE A 186 -7.18 13.22 6.10
C PHE A 186 -6.80 12.20 5.00
N VAL A 187 -7.72 11.37 4.54
CA VAL A 187 -7.50 10.46 3.39
C VAL A 187 -7.72 11.26 2.11
N GLN A 188 -6.66 11.40 1.32
CA GLN A 188 -6.63 12.27 0.13
C GLN A 188 -6.42 11.51 -1.17
N GLY A 189 -6.26 10.18 -1.11
CA GLY A 189 -6.04 9.39 -2.31
C GLY A 189 -6.11 7.89 -2.08
N GLU A 190 -6.43 7.18 -3.15
CA GLU A 190 -6.55 5.73 -3.18
C GLU A 190 -5.93 5.15 -4.46
N LEU A 191 -5.04 4.17 -4.33
CA LEU A 191 -4.42 3.44 -5.42
C LEU A 191 -4.74 1.96 -5.25
N VAL A 192 -5.59 1.42 -6.11
CA VAL A 192 -5.96 0.01 -6.04
C VAL A 192 -4.78 -0.90 -6.41
N TRP A 193 -4.56 -1.95 -5.66
CA TRP A 193 -3.72 -3.06 -6.05
C TRP A 193 -4.58 -4.22 -6.57
N ASN A 194 -4.73 -4.36 -7.93
CA ASN A 194 -4.00 -3.57 -8.91
C ASN A 194 -4.79 -3.40 -10.20
N PHE A 195 -4.20 -2.76 -11.19
CA PHE A 195 -4.84 -2.51 -12.47
C PHE A 195 -5.22 -3.81 -13.19
N ALA A 196 -4.29 -4.75 -13.35
CA ALA A 196 -4.55 -5.99 -14.05
C ALA A 196 -3.82 -7.18 -13.43
N ASP A 197 -4.42 -8.36 -13.52
CA ASP A 197 -3.81 -9.61 -13.09
C ASP A 197 -2.42 -9.80 -13.71
N PHE A 198 -1.50 -10.37 -12.97
CA PHE A 198 -0.14 -10.63 -13.45
C PHE A 198 0.46 -11.92 -12.87
N GLN A 199 1.46 -12.45 -13.56
CA GLN A 199 2.15 -13.65 -13.14
C GLN A 199 3.00 -13.42 -11.90
N THR A 200 2.94 -14.35 -10.97
CA THR A 200 3.80 -14.42 -9.78
C THR A 200 4.27 -15.86 -9.56
N THR A 201 5.12 -16.08 -8.58
CA THR A 201 5.36 -17.42 -8.05
C THR A 201 4.05 -18.00 -7.53
N GLU A 202 3.78 -19.26 -7.83
CA GLU A 202 2.58 -19.96 -7.40
C GLU A 202 2.59 -20.29 -5.90
N GLY A 203 1.39 -20.38 -5.33
CA GLY A 203 1.16 -20.74 -3.94
C GLY A 203 -0.33 -20.65 -3.61
N ILE A 204 -0.72 -21.08 -2.42
CA ILE A 204 -2.13 -21.06 -1.99
C ILE A 204 -2.76 -19.66 -2.02
N MET A 205 -1.94 -18.62 -1.91
CA MET A 205 -2.35 -17.22 -1.98
C MET A 205 -2.12 -16.61 -3.38
N ARG A 206 -1.66 -17.39 -4.34
CA ARG A 206 -1.29 -16.96 -5.69
C ARG A 206 -1.61 -18.02 -6.71
N VAL A 207 -2.87 -18.43 -6.73
CA VAL A 207 -3.37 -19.42 -7.69
C VAL A 207 -3.37 -18.83 -9.10
N ASN A 208 -2.46 -19.35 -9.96
CA ASN A 208 -2.27 -18.84 -11.32
C ASN A 208 -1.98 -17.31 -11.36
N GLY A 209 -1.07 -16.84 -10.48
CA GLY A 209 -0.63 -15.46 -10.39
C GLY A 209 -1.39 -14.59 -9.38
N ASN A 210 -1.15 -13.29 -9.40
CA ASN A 210 -1.91 -12.30 -8.63
C ASN A 210 -3.21 -11.98 -9.36
N LYS A 211 -4.33 -12.13 -8.69
CA LYS A 211 -5.69 -11.97 -9.23
C LYS A 211 -6.42 -10.75 -8.70
N LYS A 212 -5.71 -9.81 -8.07
CA LYS A 212 -6.30 -8.57 -7.55
C LYS A 212 -6.60 -7.52 -8.61
N GLY A 213 -6.25 -7.80 -9.87
CA GLY A 213 -6.55 -6.90 -10.98
C GLY A 213 -8.03 -6.54 -11.07
N ILE A 214 -8.35 -5.30 -11.39
CA ILE A 214 -9.68 -4.89 -11.85
C ILE A 214 -9.91 -5.29 -13.32
N PHE A 215 -8.82 -5.65 -14.00
CA PHE A 215 -8.82 -6.30 -15.31
C PHE A 215 -8.10 -7.64 -15.23
N THR A 216 -8.43 -8.55 -16.13
CA THR A 216 -7.66 -9.78 -16.32
C THR A 216 -6.26 -9.47 -16.88
N ARG A 217 -5.37 -10.47 -16.91
CA ARG A 217 -4.05 -10.33 -17.55
C ARG A 217 -4.15 -9.92 -19.03
N GLN A 218 -5.21 -10.31 -19.71
CA GLN A 218 -5.49 -9.97 -21.11
C GLN A 218 -6.23 -8.62 -21.24
N ARG A 219 -6.43 -7.90 -20.16
CA ARG A 219 -7.12 -6.59 -20.09
C ARG A 219 -8.63 -6.67 -20.32
N GLN A 220 -9.22 -7.84 -20.13
CA GLN A 220 -10.69 -7.95 -20.08
C GLN A 220 -11.18 -7.40 -18.74
N PRO A 221 -12.23 -6.58 -18.70
CA PRO A 221 -12.75 -6.05 -17.46
C PRO A 221 -13.35 -7.15 -16.59
N LYS A 222 -13.12 -7.06 -15.29
CA LYS A 222 -13.91 -7.72 -14.26
C LYS A 222 -15.02 -6.75 -13.80
N ASP A 223 -15.96 -7.20 -12.99
CA ASP A 223 -17.03 -6.33 -12.45
C ASP A 223 -16.46 -5.10 -11.74
N ALA A 224 -15.34 -5.28 -11.03
CA ALA A 224 -14.63 -4.19 -10.36
C ALA A 224 -14.23 -3.03 -11.30
N ALA A 225 -13.97 -3.27 -12.58
CA ALA A 225 -13.65 -2.20 -13.52
C ALA A 225 -14.85 -1.24 -13.74
N PHE A 226 -16.06 -1.79 -13.80
CA PHE A 226 -17.29 -0.99 -13.88
C PHE A 226 -17.60 -0.30 -12.56
N HIS A 227 -17.34 -0.97 -11.45
CA HIS A 227 -17.49 -0.44 -10.10
C HIS A 227 -16.58 0.79 -9.89
N PHE A 228 -15.30 0.70 -10.22
CA PHE A 228 -14.37 1.84 -10.16
C PHE A 228 -14.77 2.97 -11.11
N ARG A 229 -15.21 2.64 -12.33
CA ARG A 229 -15.69 3.65 -13.26
C ARG A 229 -16.86 4.44 -12.66
N ALA A 230 -17.84 3.75 -12.08
CA ALA A 230 -18.98 4.40 -11.43
C ALA A 230 -18.53 5.33 -10.30
N ARG A 231 -17.66 4.84 -9.39
CA ARG A 231 -17.12 5.64 -8.30
C ARG A 231 -16.38 6.89 -8.79
N TRP A 232 -15.37 6.72 -9.63
CA TRP A 232 -14.52 7.84 -10.01
C TRP A 232 -15.22 8.86 -10.90
N THR A 233 -16.18 8.46 -11.72
CA THR A 233 -16.98 9.41 -12.53
C THR A 233 -18.06 10.11 -11.72
N SER A 234 -18.43 9.63 -10.54
CA SER A 234 -19.37 10.30 -9.65
C SER A 234 -18.70 11.39 -8.79
N LEU A 235 -17.38 11.36 -8.64
CA LEU A 235 -16.65 12.39 -7.89
C LEU A 235 -16.59 13.67 -8.70
N PRO A 236 -16.93 14.84 -8.11
CA PRO A 236 -16.78 16.12 -8.80
C PRO A 236 -15.30 16.44 -9.03
N LEU A 237 -14.98 17.20 -10.09
CA LEU A 237 -13.59 17.57 -10.44
C LEU A 237 -12.89 18.40 -9.35
N ASP A 238 -13.66 19.08 -8.51
CA ASP A 238 -13.19 19.87 -7.38
C ASP A 238 -13.36 19.16 -6.02
N TYR A 239 -13.51 17.84 -6.05
CA TYR A 239 -13.67 17.02 -4.85
C TYR A 239 -12.49 17.22 -3.88
N LYS A 240 -12.81 17.64 -2.66
CA LYS A 240 -11.82 17.93 -1.61
C LYS A 240 -11.92 17.00 -0.40
N GLY A 241 -12.45 15.82 -0.59
CA GLY A 241 -12.82 14.91 0.48
C GLY A 241 -14.20 15.22 1.07
N ASN A 242 -14.71 14.31 1.89
CA ASN A 242 -15.93 14.56 2.65
C ASN A 242 -15.59 15.57 3.75
N LYS A 243 -16.20 16.74 3.70
CA LYS A 243 -16.08 17.76 4.75
C LYS A 243 -17.03 17.44 5.89
#